data_0ad5963567d50b168c75fb4ee8550b16
#
_entry.id   0ad5963567d50b168c75fb4ee8550b16
#
_cell.length_a   1.000
_cell.length_b   1.000
_cell.length_c   1.000
_cell.angle_alpha   90.00
_cell.angle_beta   90.00
_cell.angle_gamma   90.00
#
_symmetry.space_group_name_H-M   'P 1'
#
loop_
_entity.id
_entity.type
_entity.pdbx_description
1 polymer ?
#
loop_
_entity_poly.entity_id
_entity_poly.type
_entity_poly.pdbx_seq_one_letter_code
_entity_poly.pdbx_strand_id
1 'polypeptide(L)'
;MMNEELIVMEHMQIRMATMEDLDEIAFVESECFPFEEAATKEKFAERIKEYGTHFWLMCEEEKVIAFVDGMVTDEKNLTDEMYEKACLHDEKGAWQMIFGVNTLPKYRRQGYAEKLLRYAINDARAQDREGLVLTCKDKLVHYYEKFGFQNEGVSESVHGGATWYQMRLTF
;
A
#
# COMPACT_ATOMS: atom_id res chain seq x y z
N MET A 1 26.17 -7.58 -23.05
CA MET A 1 25.24 -6.44 -22.96
C MET A 1 24.27 -6.67 -21.81
N MET A 2 24.23 -5.78 -20.84
CA MET A 2 23.17 -5.81 -19.85
C MET A 2 21.85 -5.39 -20.51
N ASN A 3 20.80 -6.15 -20.25
CA ASN A 3 19.47 -5.84 -20.74
C ASN A 3 19.00 -4.50 -20.12
N GLU A 4 18.31 -3.67 -20.88
CA GLU A 4 17.78 -2.39 -20.37
C GLU A 4 16.94 -2.58 -19.09
N GLU A 5 16.21 -3.69 -18.98
CA GLU A 5 15.48 -4.06 -17.76
C GLU A 5 16.38 -4.24 -16.53
N LEU A 6 17.57 -4.81 -16.71
CA LEU A 6 18.54 -4.98 -15.62
C LEU A 6 19.12 -3.63 -15.17
N ILE A 7 19.38 -2.73 -16.13
CA ILE A 7 19.91 -1.39 -15.84
C ILE A 7 18.89 -0.59 -15.04
N VAL A 8 17.60 -0.67 -15.40
CA VAL A 8 16.52 0.01 -14.68
C VAL A 8 16.37 -0.54 -13.26
N MET A 9 16.54 -1.86 -13.06
CA MET A 9 16.46 -2.48 -11.72
C MET A 9 17.64 -2.13 -10.80
N GLU A 10 18.84 -1.89 -11.35
CA GLU A 10 20.02 -1.53 -10.55
C GLU A 10 19.89 -0.17 -9.87
N HIS A 11 19.02 0.73 -10.39
CA HIS A 11 18.79 2.05 -9.81
C HIS A 11 17.59 2.10 -8.86
N MET A 12 16.83 1.01 -8.75
CA MET A 12 15.65 0.93 -7.91
C MET A 12 15.93 0.12 -6.65
N GLN A 13 15.47 0.66 -5.52
CA GLN A 13 15.60 0.01 -4.22
C GLN A 13 14.25 -0.02 -3.51
N ILE A 14 13.93 -1.16 -2.90
CA ILE A 14 12.79 -1.28 -1.99
C ILE A 14 13.32 -1.19 -0.57
N ARG A 15 12.73 -0.31 0.24
CA ARG A 15 13.06 -0.17 1.66
C ARG A 15 11.84 0.28 2.45
N MET A 16 11.93 0.17 3.77
CA MET A 16 10.89 0.65 4.67
C MET A 16 10.98 2.16 4.86
N ALA A 17 9.85 2.78 5.19
CA ALA A 17 9.75 4.22 5.41
C ALA A 17 10.34 4.63 6.76
N THR A 18 10.90 5.82 6.80
CA THR A 18 11.26 6.55 8.02
C THR A 18 10.60 7.92 8.01
N MET A 19 10.65 8.64 9.12
CA MET A 19 10.08 10.00 9.19
C MET A 19 10.73 10.98 8.20
N GLU A 20 11.96 10.70 7.75
CA GLU A 20 12.64 11.52 6.74
C GLU A 20 11.92 11.44 5.37
N ASP A 21 11.13 10.40 5.14
CA ASP A 21 10.40 10.19 3.88
C ASP A 21 9.04 10.87 3.84
N LEU A 22 8.63 11.51 4.93
CA LEU A 22 7.26 12.00 5.11
C LEU A 22 6.80 12.94 3.99
N ASP A 23 7.62 13.93 3.64
CA ASP A 23 7.26 14.90 2.60
C ASP A 23 7.08 14.25 1.23
N GLU A 24 7.97 13.33 0.86
CA GLU A 24 7.90 12.63 -0.41
C GLU A 24 6.70 11.67 -0.47
N ILE A 25 6.40 10.97 0.63
CA ILE A 25 5.23 10.08 0.72
C ILE A 25 3.94 10.89 0.54
N ALA A 26 3.81 12.00 1.24
CA ALA A 26 2.65 12.89 1.11
C ALA A 26 2.50 13.43 -0.32
N PHE A 27 3.61 13.77 -0.97
CA PHE A 27 3.62 14.22 -2.35
C PHE A 27 3.14 13.13 -3.31
N VAL A 28 3.67 11.91 -3.20
CA VAL A 28 3.24 10.77 -4.03
C VAL A 28 1.74 10.53 -3.88
N GLU A 29 1.23 10.54 -2.66
CA GLU A 29 -0.21 10.36 -2.40
C GLU A 29 -1.04 11.44 -3.09
N SER A 30 -0.63 12.71 -2.98
CA SER A 30 -1.34 13.84 -3.59
C SER A 30 -1.38 13.76 -5.12
N GLU A 31 -0.38 13.15 -5.74
CA GLU A 31 -0.33 12.93 -7.18
C GLU A 31 -1.16 11.72 -7.64
N CYS A 32 -1.48 10.81 -6.72
CA CYS A 32 -2.18 9.57 -7.04
C CYS A 32 -3.69 9.63 -6.79
N PHE A 33 -4.16 10.47 -5.86
CA PHE A 33 -5.55 10.49 -5.42
C PHE A 33 -6.14 11.89 -5.44
N PRO A 34 -7.47 12.02 -5.69
CA PRO A 34 -8.18 13.29 -5.49
C PRO A 34 -8.06 13.75 -4.03
N PHE A 35 -8.16 15.04 -3.82
CA PHE A 35 -8.05 15.67 -2.49
C PHE A 35 -8.95 14.99 -1.45
N GLU A 36 -10.18 14.59 -1.84
CA GLU A 36 -11.15 13.97 -0.94
C GLU A 36 -10.75 12.55 -0.50
N GLU A 37 -9.85 11.90 -1.25
CA GLU A 37 -9.40 10.53 -0.97
C GLU A 37 -7.99 10.48 -0.40
N ALA A 38 -7.16 11.48 -0.71
CA ALA A 38 -5.76 11.48 -0.30
C ALA A 38 -5.60 11.63 1.21
N ALA A 39 -4.75 10.80 1.81
CA ALA A 39 -4.37 10.97 3.20
C ALA A 39 -3.45 12.19 3.34
N THR A 40 -3.55 12.87 4.48
CA THR A 40 -2.75 14.06 4.76
C THR A 40 -1.35 13.70 5.25
N LYS A 41 -0.44 14.68 5.19
CA LYS A 41 0.91 14.54 5.74
C LYS A 41 0.88 14.16 7.23
N GLU A 42 -0.03 14.77 7.99
CA GLU A 42 -0.21 14.50 9.42
C GLU A 42 -0.62 13.04 9.67
N LYS A 43 -1.49 12.50 8.83
CA LYS A 43 -1.90 11.09 8.92
C LYS A 43 -0.72 10.16 8.60
N PHE A 44 0.07 10.48 7.59
CA PHE A 44 1.27 9.69 7.28
C PHE A 44 2.30 9.73 8.40
N ALA A 45 2.46 10.88 9.07
CA ALA A 45 3.35 10.97 10.23
C ALA A 45 2.92 10.01 11.34
N GLU A 46 1.63 9.95 11.65
CA GLU A 46 1.07 9.01 12.64
C GLU A 46 1.32 7.56 12.21
N ARG A 47 1.07 7.23 10.95
CA ARG A 47 1.24 5.87 10.40
C ARG A 47 2.70 5.42 10.45
N ILE A 48 3.63 6.26 10.01
CA ILE A 48 5.05 5.92 10.02
C ILE A 48 5.55 5.68 11.44
N LYS A 49 5.09 6.49 12.39
CA LYS A 49 5.43 6.35 13.81
C LYS A 49 4.97 5.00 14.36
N GLU A 50 3.74 4.60 14.05
CA GLU A 50 3.13 3.37 14.59
C GLU A 50 3.56 2.11 13.84
N TYR A 51 3.66 2.18 12.50
CA TYR A 51 3.93 1.01 11.67
C TYR A 51 4.77 1.30 10.42
N GLY A 52 5.82 2.11 10.57
CA GLY A 52 6.75 2.41 9.46
C GLY A 52 7.36 1.19 8.80
N THR A 53 7.48 0.06 9.52
CA THR A 53 7.94 -1.22 8.96
C THR A 53 6.90 -1.91 8.06
N HIS A 54 5.69 -1.38 7.99
CA HIS A 54 4.62 -1.80 7.06
C HIS A 54 4.35 -0.73 6.00
N PHE A 55 5.37 0.07 5.72
CA PHE A 55 5.47 1.01 4.61
C PHE A 55 6.61 0.57 3.71
N TRP A 56 6.29 0.12 2.52
CA TRP A 56 7.28 -0.33 1.53
C TRP A 56 7.42 0.75 0.47
N LEU A 57 8.63 1.27 0.34
CA LEU A 57 8.94 2.33 -0.62
C LEU A 57 9.74 1.77 -1.79
N MET A 58 9.42 2.20 -3.00
CA MET A 58 10.26 2.05 -4.16
C MET A 58 11.00 3.38 -4.39
N CYS A 59 12.33 3.34 -4.36
CA CYS A 59 13.15 4.53 -4.52
C CYS A 59 14.02 4.41 -5.76
N GLU A 60 14.04 5.46 -6.58
CA GLU A 60 15.03 5.65 -7.63
C GLU A 60 16.13 6.52 -7.03
N GLU A 61 17.28 5.90 -6.76
CA GLU A 61 18.33 6.50 -5.93
C GLU A 61 17.75 6.88 -4.56
N GLU A 62 17.66 8.16 -4.23
CA GLU A 62 17.09 8.62 -2.95
C GLU A 62 15.67 9.13 -3.07
N LYS A 63 15.09 9.11 -4.29
CA LYS A 63 13.75 9.64 -4.54
C LYS A 63 12.69 8.56 -4.41
N VAL A 64 11.67 8.80 -3.59
CA VAL A 64 10.50 7.92 -3.49
C VAL A 64 9.62 8.10 -4.72
N ILE A 65 9.40 7.01 -5.47
CA ILE A 65 8.57 7.03 -6.68
C ILE A 65 7.27 6.25 -6.53
N ALA A 66 7.20 5.36 -5.56
CA ALA A 66 6.03 4.53 -5.29
C ALA A 66 6.06 4.06 -3.85
N PHE A 67 4.89 3.75 -3.29
CA PHE A 67 4.82 3.11 -1.99
C PHE A 67 3.56 2.29 -1.82
N VAL A 68 3.63 1.32 -0.91
CA VAL A 68 2.51 0.53 -0.41
C VAL A 68 2.53 0.64 1.10
N ASP A 69 1.38 0.88 1.72
CA ASP A 69 1.29 1.01 3.17
C ASP A 69 0.02 0.39 3.74
N GLY A 70 0.09 0.03 5.00
CA GLY A 70 -1.08 -0.42 5.74
C GLY A 70 -0.74 -0.98 7.11
N MET A 71 -1.71 -0.94 8.03
CA MET A 71 -1.53 -1.50 9.37
C MET A 71 -1.74 -3.00 9.40
N VAL A 72 -1.31 -3.61 10.50
CA VAL A 72 -1.65 -4.99 10.86
C VAL A 72 -2.71 -4.96 11.94
N THR A 73 -3.64 -5.91 11.91
CA THR A 73 -4.75 -6.00 12.86
C THR A 73 -5.29 -7.41 12.94
N ASP A 74 -5.97 -7.74 14.04
CA ASP A 74 -6.75 -8.96 14.15
C ASP A 74 -8.16 -8.82 13.54
N GLU A 75 -8.58 -7.60 13.23
CA GLU A 75 -9.85 -7.35 12.58
C GLU A 75 -9.86 -7.94 11.17
N LYS A 76 -10.92 -8.65 10.85
CA LYS A 76 -11.04 -9.37 9.58
C LYS A 76 -11.31 -8.44 8.40
N ASN A 77 -12.04 -7.36 8.63
CA ASN A 77 -12.44 -6.43 7.57
C ASN A 77 -11.73 -5.09 7.72
N LEU A 78 -11.41 -4.49 6.58
CA LEU A 78 -10.81 -3.16 6.54
C LEU A 78 -11.91 -2.12 6.74
N THR A 79 -11.73 -1.23 7.71
CA THR A 79 -12.71 -0.18 8.06
C THR A 79 -12.14 1.22 7.85
N ASP A 80 -13.01 2.20 7.64
CA ASP A 80 -12.60 3.59 7.49
C ASP A 80 -11.89 4.13 8.75
N GLU A 81 -12.24 3.63 9.93
CA GLU A 81 -11.59 4.02 11.18
C GLU A 81 -10.08 3.72 11.17
N MET A 82 -9.67 2.64 10.51
CA MET A 82 -8.25 2.25 10.41
C MET A 82 -7.42 3.31 9.67
N TYR A 83 -7.99 3.97 8.65
CA TYR A 83 -7.30 5.07 7.95
C TYR A 83 -7.08 6.27 8.85
N GLU A 84 -7.97 6.50 9.81
CA GLU A 84 -7.98 7.67 10.68
C GLU A 84 -7.15 7.50 11.96
N LYS A 85 -7.03 6.26 12.46
CA LYS A 85 -6.45 5.95 13.76
C LYS A 85 -5.30 4.95 13.65
N ALA A 86 -4.09 5.43 13.43
CA ALA A 86 -2.90 4.60 13.35
C ALA A 86 -2.66 3.78 14.63
N CYS A 87 -3.16 4.25 15.78
CA CYS A 87 -3.06 3.54 17.05
C CYS A 87 -3.83 2.20 17.10
N LEU A 88 -4.69 1.94 16.12
CA LEU A 88 -5.36 0.64 15.99
C LEU A 88 -4.42 -0.46 15.46
N HIS A 89 -3.23 -0.11 15.03
CA HIS A 89 -2.22 -1.08 14.59
C HIS A 89 -1.87 -2.06 15.72
N ASP A 90 -1.90 -3.34 15.42
CA ASP A 90 -1.47 -4.43 16.30
C ASP A 90 -0.42 -5.26 15.57
N GLU A 91 0.85 -5.12 15.97
CA GLU A 91 1.97 -5.82 15.33
C GLU A 91 1.82 -7.35 15.37
N LYS A 92 1.04 -7.89 16.29
CA LYS A 92 0.77 -9.32 16.42
C LYS A 92 -0.50 -9.76 15.68
N GLY A 93 -1.14 -8.85 14.97
CA GLY A 93 -2.38 -9.12 14.27
C GLY A 93 -2.26 -10.13 13.13
N ALA A 94 -3.37 -10.74 12.79
CA ALA A 94 -3.44 -11.80 11.76
C ALA A 94 -3.43 -11.26 10.33
N TRP A 95 -3.90 -10.03 10.11
CA TRP A 95 -4.14 -9.49 8.77
C TRP A 95 -3.33 -8.25 8.49
N GLN A 96 -2.63 -8.27 7.36
CA GLN A 96 -1.99 -7.07 6.81
C GLN A 96 -3.03 -6.31 5.99
N MET A 97 -3.45 -5.14 6.48
CA MET A 97 -4.27 -4.23 5.69
C MET A 97 -3.39 -3.49 4.69
N ILE A 98 -3.92 -3.19 3.51
CA ILE A 98 -3.26 -2.36 2.50
C ILE A 98 -4.15 -1.14 2.27
N PHE A 99 -3.64 0.04 2.60
CA PHE A 99 -4.36 1.30 2.47
C PHE A 99 -4.13 1.98 1.13
N GLY A 100 -2.92 1.90 0.60
CA GLY A 100 -2.57 2.53 -0.66
C GLY A 100 -1.56 1.72 -1.45
N VAL A 101 -1.72 1.75 -2.77
CA VAL A 101 -0.77 1.22 -3.75
C VAL A 101 -0.55 2.36 -4.73
N ASN A 102 0.54 3.09 -4.56
CA ASN A 102 0.74 4.40 -5.18
C ASN A 102 2.01 4.43 -6.03
N THR A 103 1.90 4.94 -7.26
CA THR A 103 3.06 5.17 -8.13
C THR A 103 2.92 6.55 -8.75
N LEU A 104 3.98 7.36 -8.71
CA LEU A 104 4.00 8.65 -9.40
C LEU A 104 3.62 8.46 -10.88
N PRO A 105 2.80 9.35 -11.45
CA PRO A 105 2.27 9.17 -12.81
C PRO A 105 3.32 8.84 -13.87
N LYS A 106 4.47 9.50 -13.85
CA LYS A 106 5.51 9.28 -14.87
C LYS A 106 6.22 7.92 -14.75
N TYR A 107 6.06 7.23 -13.61
CA TYR A 107 6.65 5.91 -13.37
C TYR A 107 5.64 4.76 -13.54
N ARG A 108 4.39 5.07 -13.89
CA ARG A 108 3.34 4.07 -14.10
C ARG A 108 3.59 3.23 -15.34
N ARG A 109 2.94 2.04 -15.39
CA ARG A 109 3.00 1.08 -16.50
C ARG A 109 4.39 0.48 -16.73
N GLN A 110 5.23 0.48 -15.68
CA GLN A 110 6.57 -0.10 -15.70
C GLN A 110 6.72 -1.28 -14.74
N GLY A 111 5.62 -1.68 -14.07
CA GLY A 111 5.60 -2.83 -13.17
C GLY A 111 6.09 -2.54 -11.74
N TYR A 112 6.32 -1.30 -11.36
CA TYR A 112 6.83 -0.98 -10.01
C TYR A 112 5.81 -1.28 -8.92
N ALA A 113 4.54 -0.89 -9.11
CA ALA A 113 3.49 -1.18 -8.15
C ALA A 113 3.32 -2.69 -7.94
N GLU A 114 3.38 -3.47 -9.02
CA GLU A 114 3.29 -4.93 -8.94
C GLU A 114 4.45 -5.52 -8.12
N LYS A 115 5.68 -5.09 -8.39
CA LYS A 115 6.86 -5.56 -7.65
C LYS A 115 6.74 -5.22 -6.17
N LEU A 116 6.30 -4.00 -5.88
CA LEU A 116 6.18 -3.51 -4.51
C LEU A 116 5.08 -4.25 -3.75
N LEU A 117 3.92 -4.46 -4.37
CA LEU A 117 2.84 -5.22 -3.75
C LEU A 117 3.22 -6.67 -3.52
N ARG A 118 3.93 -7.32 -4.48
CA ARG A 118 4.43 -8.68 -4.27
C ARG A 118 5.43 -8.75 -3.13
N TYR A 119 6.26 -7.73 -2.98
CA TYR A 119 7.19 -7.64 -1.85
C TYR A 119 6.44 -7.57 -0.52
N ALA A 120 5.40 -6.72 -0.44
CA ALA A 120 4.56 -6.62 0.76
C ALA A 120 3.83 -7.95 1.07
N ILE A 121 3.33 -8.65 0.04
CA ILE A 121 2.71 -9.96 0.20
C ILE A 121 3.71 -10.98 0.76
N ASN A 122 4.93 -10.99 0.21
CA ASN A 122 5.97 -11.91 0.68
C ASN A 122 6.39 -11.62 2.13
N ASP A 123 6.48 -10.34 2.51
CA ASP A 123 6.76 -9.95 3.89
C ASP A 123 5.67 -10.43 4.84
N ALA A 124 4.40 -10.22 4.48
CA ALA A 124 3.26 -10.67 5.30
C ALA A 124 3.29 -12.19 5.48
N ARG A 125 3.62 -12.92 4.41
CA ARG A 125 3.76 -14.38 4.48
C ARG A 125 4.90 -14.80 5.39
N ALA A 126 6.05 -14.15 5.28
CA ALA A 126 7.23 -14.42 6.13
C ALA A 126 6.97 -14.10 7.61
N GLN A 127 6.04 -13.19 7.88
CA GLN A 127 5.61 -12.82 9.23
C GLN A 127 4.51 -13.75 9.78
N ASP A 128 4.13 -14.80 9.05
CA ASP A 128 3.07 -15.74 9.43
C ASP A 128 1.69 -15.11 9.60
N ARG A 129 1.39 -14.02 8.84
CA ARG A 129 0.04 -13.46 8.79
C ARG A 129 -0.92 -14.42 8.09
N GLU A 130 -2.20 -14.30 8.34
CA GLU A 130 -3.21 -15.09 7.63
C GLU A 130 -3.42 -14.63 6.19
N GLY A 131 -3.14 -13.38 5.90
CA GLY A 131 -3.24 -12.81 4.55
C GLY A 131 -3.29 -11.30 4.56
N LEU A 132 -3.78 -10.75 3.44
CA LEU A 132 -3.89 -9.31 3.24
C LEU A 132 -5.32 -8.94 2.85
N VAL A 133 -5.73 -7.73 3.23
CA VAL A 133 -7.04 -7.17 2.90
C VAL A 133 -6.84 -5.75 2.37
N LEU A 134 -7.52 -5.42 1.28
CA LEU A 134 -7.56 -4.06 0.75
C LEU A 134 -8.98 -3.72 0.28
N THR A 135 -9.22 -2.45 0.02
CA THR A 135 -10.42 -2.00 -0.70
C THR A 135 -9.98 -1.28 -1.96
N CYS A 136 -10.75 -1.44 -3.03
CA CYS A 136 -10.45 -0.79 -4.31
C CYS A 136 -11.73 -0.40 -5.04
N LYS A 137 -11.58 0.51 -6.00
CA LYS A 137 -12.66 0.85 -6.92
C LYS A 137 -12.88 -0.28 -7.93
N ASP A 138 -14.07 -0.38 -8.48
CA ASP A 138 -14.48 -1.44 -9.41
C ASP A 138 -13.46 -1.69 -10.53
N LYS A 139 -12.93 -0.64 -11.14
CA LYS A 139 -11.98 -0.73 -12.25
C LYS A 139 -10.66 -1.43 -11.90
N LEU A 140 -10.34 -1.59 -10.61
CA LEU A 140 -9.11 -2.21 -10.13
C LEU A 140 -9.30 -3.65 -9.64
N VAL A 141 -10.53 -4.16 -9.60
CA VAL A 141 -10.82 -5.52 -9.12
C VAL A 141 -9.99 -6.56 -9.88
N HIS A 142 -9.99 -6.51 -11.22
CA HIS A 142 -9.20 -7.47 -12.02
C HIS A 142 -7.70 -7.34 -11.79
N TYR A 143 -7.21 -6.12 -11.57
CA TYR A 143 -5.80 -5.89 -11.26
C TYR A 143 -5.38 -6.65 -10.01
N TYR A 144 -6.18 -6.58 -8.93
CA TYR A 144 -5.84 -7.27 -7.69
C TYR A 144 -6.12 -8.77 -7.74
N GLU A 145 -7.08 -9.21 -8.55
CA GLU A 145 -7.33 -10.65 -8.73
C GLU A 145 -6.10 -11.40 -9.25
N LYS A 146 -5.27 -10.78 -10.07
CA LYS A 146 -4.05 -11.44 -10.59
C LYS A 146 -3.03 -11.78 -9.51
N PHE A 147 -3.07 -11.11 -8.34
CA PHE A 147 -2.22 -11.44 -7.19
C PHE A 147 -2.80 -12.56 -6.32
N GLY A 148 -4.03 -12.98 -6.59
CA GLY A 148 -4.75 -13.98 -5.80
C GLY A 148 -5.79 -13.40 -4.85
N PHE A 149 -6.00 -12.08 -4.87
CA PHE A 149 -7.08 -11.47 -4.09
C PHE A 149 -8.44 -11.89 -4.63
N GLN A 150 -9.36 -12.21 -3.72
CA GLN A 150 -10.74 -12.53 -4.05
C GLN A 150 -11.64 -11.35 -3.71
N ASN A 151 -12.55 -11.02 -4.63
CA ASN A 151 -13.53 -9.97 -4.43
C ASN A 151 -14.61 -10.45 -3.44
N GLU A 152 -14.72 -9.77 -2.31
CA GLU A 152 -15.73 -10.05 -1.28
C GLU A 152 -16.98 -9.16 -1.38
N GLY A 153 -17.06 -8.36 -2.44
CA GLY A 153 -18.19 -7.48 -2.68
C GLY A 153 -18.00 -6.06 -2.17
N VAL A 154 -19.07 -5.27 -2.25
CA VAL A 154 -19.05 -3.87 -1.82
C VAL A 154 -18.79 -3.81 -0.31
N SER A 155 -17.78 -3.03 0.08
CA SER A 155 -17.44 -2.81 1.47
C SER A 155 -18.34 -1.73 2.10
N GLU A 156 -18.27 -1.61 3.43
CA GLU A 156 -18.97 -0.56 4.17
C GLU A 156 -18.24 0.79 4.08
N SER A 157 -17.06 0.84 3.46
CA SER A 157 -16.29 2.08 3.31
C SER A 157 -17.05 3.12 2.49
N VAL A 158 -17.04 4.35 2.98
CA VAL A 158 -17.60 5.52 2.29
C VAL A 158 -16.53 6.57 2.01
N HIS A 159 -15.26 6.17 2.09
CA HIS A 159 -14.10 7.04 1.93
C HIS A 159 -14.18 7.83 0.61
N GLY A 160 -14.04 9.15 0.70
CA GLY A 160 -14.11 10.05 -0.46
C GLY A 160 -15.45 10.03 -1.20
N GLY A 161 -16.50 9.45 -0.62
CA GLY A 161 -17.82 9.31 -1.25
C GLY A 161 -17.88 8.30 -2.40
N ALA A 162 -16.84 7.48 -2.57
CA ALA A 162 -16.76 6.45 -3.61
C ALA A 162 -17.28 5.10 -3.13
N THR A 163 -17.56 4.20 -4.09
CA THR A 163 -17.90 2.79 -3.81
C THR A 163 -16.62 1.97 -3.81
N TRP A 164 -16.40 1.21 -2.74
CA TRP A 164 -15.20 0.40 -2.54
C TRP A 164 -15.55 -1.07 -2.42
N TYR A 165 -14.75 -1.92 -3.08
CA TYR A 165 -14.86 -3.38 -3.01
C TYR A 165 -13.78 -3.93 -2.10
N GLN A 166 -14.15 -4.82 -1.16
CA GLN A 166 -13.17 -5.48 -0.31
C GLN A 166 -12.56 -6.66 -1.05
N MET A 167 -11.24 -6.72 -1.05
CA MET A 167 -10.46 -7.78 -1.67
C MET A 167 -9.59 -8.45 -0.59
N ARG A 168 -9.58 -9.78 -0.59
CA ARG A 168 -8.84 -10.58 0.40
C ARG A 168 -7.93 -11.59 -0.27
N LEU A 169 -6.67 -11.62 0.15
CA LEU A 169 -5.72 -12.68 -0.19
C LEU A 169 -5.46 -13.49 1.08
N THR A 170 -5.83 -14.76 1.07
CA THR A 170 -5.60 -15.69 2.20
C THR A 170 -4.48 -16.63 1.84
N PHE A 171 -3.51 -16.75 2.74
CA PHE A 171 -2.37 -17.64 2.56
C PHE A 171 -2.73 -19.11 2.79
#